data_582187ecdedb50c6d435ff329b3975c3
#
_entry.id   582187ecdedb50c6d435ff329b3975c3
#
_cell.length_a   1.000
_cell.length_b   1.000
_cell.length_c   1.000
_cell.angle_alpha   90.00
_cell.angle_beta   90.00
_cell.angle_gamma   90.00
#
_symmetry.space_group_name_H-M   'P 1'
#
loop_
_entity.id
_entity.type
_entity.pdbx_description
1 polymer ?
#
loop_
_entity_poly.entity_id
_entity_poly.type
_entity_poly.pdbx_seq_one_letter_code
_entity_poly.pdbx_strand_id
1 'polypeptide(L)'
;MNKSSRDGNVLFPVFIKLHKIETLIVGGGYVGLEKLEAVLRNSPDANVTLVGKEILQKDIRKLAKKHPNVTVIEEPYRKKYLKNKDLVILATDSRKLHEQVKKQCRKRNILANVTDTPDL
;
A
#
# COMPACT_ATOMS: atom_id res chain seq x y z
N MET A 1 -2.75 -24.37 0.52
CA MET A 1 -2.39 -24.08 1.12
C MET A 1 -2.20 -23.71 1.83
N ASN A 2 -1.86 -24.03 2.49
CA ASN A 2 -1.49 -23.86 3.32
C ASN A 2 -0.98 -23.50 3.86
N LYS A 3 -0.60 -23.49 4.25
CA LYS A 3 -0.06 -23.34 4.94
C LYS A 3 0.62 -23.03 5.30
N SER A 4 0.68 -22.91 5.05
CA SER A 4 1.40 -22.63 5.56
C SER A 4 1.96 -22.23 6.15
N SER A 5 1.71 -21.94 6.08
CA SER A 5 2.32 -21.32 7.05
C SER A 5 3.11 -21.93 7.96
N ARG A 6 3.32 -22.82 7.80
CA ARG A 6 3.99 -23.54 8.76
C ARG A 6 5.32 -23.03 9.11
N ASP A 7 6.02 -22.44 8.23
CA ASP A 7 7.29 -21.80 8.55
C ASP A 7 7.57 -20.77 7.49
N GLY A 8 8.57 -19.95 7.72
CA GLY A 8 8.90 -18.89 6.80
C GLY A 8 9.49 -19.34 5.49
N ASN A 9 9.81 -20.61 5.37
CA ASN A 9 10.43 -21.13 4.16
C ASN A 9 9.46 -21.29 3.01
N VAL A 10 8.16 -21.14 3.29
CA VAL A 10 7.17 -21.21 2.21
C VAL A 10 6.99 -19.88 1.50
N LEU A 11 7.69 -18.85 1.91
CA LEU A 11 7.61 -17.55 1.27
C LEU A 11 8.29 -17.60 -0.10
N PHE A 12 7.61 -17.04 -1.07
CA PHE A 12 8.10 -17.06 -2.45
C PHE A 12 8.29 -15.61 -2.91
N PRO A 13 9.51 -15.20 -3.29
CA PRO A 13 9.74 -13.83 -3.71
C PRO A 13 9.06 -13.55 -5.05
N VAL A 14 8.46 -12.37 -5.15
CA VAL A 14 7.76 -11.94 -6.34
C VAL A 14 8.25 -10.56 -6.74
N PHE A 15 8.55 -10.38 -8.04
CA PHE A 15 8.93 -9.08 -8.57
C PHE A 15 7.77 -8.49 -9.34
N ILE A 16 7.38 -7.27 -9.00
CA ILE A 16 6.22 -6.61 -9.57
C ILE A 16 6.65 -5.40 -10.38
N LYS A 17 6.14 -5.29 -11.61
CA LYS A 17 6.40 -4.12 -12.44
C LYS A 17 5.40 -3.03 -12.06
N LEU A 18 5.81 -2.19 -11.15
CA LEU A 18 4.91 -1.18 -10.56
C LEU A 18 4.35 -0.19 -11.57
N HIS A 19 5.08 0.09 -12.64
CA HIS A 19 4.60 1.03 -13.66
C HIS A 19 3.46 0.46 -14.51
N LYS A 20 3.16 -0.82 -14.39
CA LYS A 20 2.12 -1.48 -15.16
C LYS A 20 0.87 -1.80 -14.36
N ILE A 21 0.85 -1.44 -13.10
CA ILE A 21 -0.28 -1.75 -12.23
C ILE A 21 -0.75 -0.50 -11.48
N GLU A 22 -1.92 -0.61 -10.87
CA GLU A 22 -2.47 0.45 -10.02
C GLU A 22 -2.23 0.09 -8.57
N THR A 23 -1.56 0.97 -7.84
CA THR A 23 -1.19 0.73 -6.45
C THR A 23 -1.92 1.70 -5.52
N LEU A 24 -2.45 1.17 -4.43
CA LEU A 24 -3.04 1.97 -3.36
C LEU A 24 -2.16 1.84 -2.12
N ILE A 25 -1.77 2.96 -1.54
CA ILE A 25 -1.11 2.98 -0.24
C ILE A 25 -2.10 3.56 0.76
N VAL A 26 -2.32 2.85 1.85
CA VAL A 26 -3.21 3.31 2.91
C VAL A 26 -2.36 3.72 4.10
N GLY A 27 -2.32 5.01 4.39
CA GLY A 27 -1.54 5.54 5.49
C GLY A 27 -0.85 6.84 5.12
N GLY A 28 -1.05 7.89 5.92
CA GLY A 28 -0.48 9.21 5.67
C GLY A 28 0.62 9.61 6.63
N GLY A 29 1.14 8.66 7.41
CA GLY A 29 2.21 8.90 8.35
C GLY A 29 3.57 8.54 7.80
N TYR A 30 4.50 8.30 8.70
CA TYR A 30 5.88 8.03 8.33
C TYR A 30 6.01 6.77 7.48
N VAL A 31 5.30 5.70 7.85
CA VAL A 31 5.40 4.44 7.09
C VAL A 31 4.81 4.60 5.70
N GLY A 32 3.71 5.36 5.58
CA GLY A 32 3.13 5.65 4.27
C GLY A 32 4.11 6.40 3.38
N LEU A 33 4.80 7.39 3.94
CA LEU A 33 5.84 8.11 3.21
C LEU A 33 6.95 7.18 2.78
N GLU A 34 7.41 6.33 3.68
CA GLU A 34 8.48 5.39 3.40
C GLU A 34 8.13 4.46 2.24
N LYS A 35 6.88 3.97 2.23
CA LYS A 35 6.45 3.08 1.17
C LYS A 35 6.28 3.81 -0.16
N LEU A 36 5.78 5.03 -0.11
CA LEU A 36 5.67 5.84 -1.32
C LEU A 36 7.06 6.10 -1.91
N GLU A 37 8.02 6.46 -1.07
CA GLU A 37 9.39 6.67 -1.52
C GLU A 37 9.98 5.41 -2.15
N ALA A 38 9.74 4.26 -1.52
CA ALA A 38 10.26 3.00 -2.04
C ALA A 38 9.66 2.66 -3.41
N VAL A 39 8.36 2.86 -3.56
CA VAL A 39 7.69 2.60 -4.84
C VAL A 39 8.25 3.51 -5.93
N LEU A 40 8.37 4.79 -5.64
CA LEU A 40 8.83 5.76 -6.63
C LEU A 40 10.33 5.62 -6.94
N ARG A 41 11.11 5.14 -5.99
CA ARG A 41 12.52 4.88 -6.21
C ARG A 41 12.70 3.73 -7.20
N ASN A 42 11.85 2.72 -7.09
CA ASN A 42 11.87 1.59 -8.00
C ASN A 42 11.24 1.90 -9.34
N SER A 43 10.20 2.71 -9.33
CA SER A 43 9.43 2.99 -10.54
C SER A 43 8.88 4.41 -10.46
N PRO A 44 9.63 5.40 -10.98
CA PRO A 44 9.16 6.80 -10.92
C PRO A 44 7.83 7.04 -11.64
N ASP A 45 7.48 6.15 -12.57
CA ASP A 45 6.23 6.25 -13.33
C ASP A 45 5.08 5.47 -12.70
N ALA A 46 5.27 4.93 -11.50
CA ALA A 46 4.23 4.12 -10.88
C ALA A 46 2.95 4.91 -10.67
N ASN A 47 1.82 4.26 -10.91
CA ASN A 47 0.51 4.85 -10.65
C ASN A 47 0.13 4.54 -9.22
N VAL A 48 0.12 5.55 -8.38
CA VAL A 48 -0.08 5.39 -6.94
C VAL A 48 -1.18 6.33 -6.46
N THR A 49 -2.10 5.78 -5.70
CA THR A 49 -3.05 6.57 -4.91
C THR A 49 -2.70 6.33 -3.45
N LEU A 50 -2.47 7.40 -2.71
CA LEU A 50 -2.22 7.30 -1.28
C LEU A 50 -3.39 7.91 -0.54
N VAL A 51 -4.04 7.13 0.31
CA VAL A 51 -5.18 7.57 1.11
C VAL A 51 -4.77 7.54 2.56
N GLY A 52 -4.96 8.65 3.26
CA GLY A 52 -4.70 8.73 4.68
C GLY A 52 -5.71 9.63 5.35
N LYS A 53 -6.20 9.21 6.50
CA LYS A 53 -7.14 10.03 7.26
C LYS A 53 -6.55 11.40 7.52
N GLU A 54 -5.27 11.43 7.83
CA GLU A 54 -4.49 12.67 7.95
C GLU A 54 -3.19 12.47 7.22
N ILE A 55 -2.75 13.47 6.48
CA ILE A 55 -1.46 13.42 5.81
C ILE A 55 -0.48 14.14 6.73
N LEU A 56 0.15 13.36 7.60
CA LEU A 56 1.02 13.90 8.63
C LEU A 56 2.41 14.25 8.13
N GLN A 57 2.84 13.61 7.04
CA GLN A 57 4.16 13.83 6.48
C GLN A 57 4.03 14.70 5.24
N LYS A 58 4.47 15.95 5.34
CA LYS A 58 4.34 16.88 4.22
C LYS A 58 5.12 16.45 2.97
N ASP A 59 6.14 15.60 3.14
CA ASP A 59 6.90 15.12 2.00
C ASP A 59 6.06 14.23 1.08
N ILE A 60 4.96 13.67 1.58
CA ILE A 60 4.04 12.92 0.73
C ILE A 60 3.48 13.84 -0.35
N ARG A 61 3.08 15.05 0.02
CA ARG A 61 2.52 15.98 -0.96
C ARG A 61 3.60 16.54 -1.89
N LYS A 62 4.83 16.67 -1.39
CA LYS A 62 5.95 17.10 -2.24
C LYS A 62 6.22 16.07 -3.32
N LEU A 63 6.17 14.79 -2.97
CA LEU A 63 6.36 13.73 -3.95
C LEU A 63 5.24 13.71 -4.97
N ALA A 64 4.00 13.95 -4.54
CA ALA A 64 2.87 13.99 -5.45
C ALA A 64 3.02 15.14 -6.47
N LYS A 65 3.65 16.24 -6.07
CA LYS A 65 3.89 17.34 -7.00
C LYS A 65 4.93 16.99 -8.04
N LYS A 66 5.93 16.18 -7.67
CA LYS A 66 6.99 15.79 -8.59
C LYS A 66 6.58 14.65 -9.52
N HIS A 67 5.62 13.85 -9.11
CA HIS A 67 5.24 12.64 -9.84
C HIS A 67 3.77 12.73 -10.23
N PRO A 68 3.48 13.07 -11.48
CA PRO A 68 2.09 13.29 -11.92
C PRO A 68 1.17 12.10 -11.73
N ASN A 69 1.73 10.90 -11.65
CA ASN A 69 0.94 9.68 -11.50
C ASN A 69 0.64 9.34 -10.03
N VAL A 70 0.99 10.23 -9.10
CA VAL A 70 0.70 10.04 -7.69
C VAL A 70 -0.46 10.95 -7.30
N THR A 71 -1.49 10.34 -6.70
CA THR A 71 -2.65 11.06 -6.19
C THR A 71 -2.71 10.89 -4.69
N VAL A 72 -2.88 11.99 -3.95
CA VAL A 72 -2.97 11.96 -2.50
C VAL A 72 -4.37 12.38 -2.08
N ILE A 73 -5.01 11.55 -1.26
CA ILE A 73 -6.37 11.78 -0.79
C ILE A 73 -6.35 11.77 0.73
N GLU A 74 -6.73 12.90 1.33
CA GLU A 74 -6.75 13.03 2.78
C GLU A 74 -8.15 12.80 3.30
N GLU A 75 -8.47 11.54 3.53
CA GLU A 75 -9.73 11.13 4.15
C GLU A 75 -9.60 9.71 4.66
N PRO A 76 -10.55 9.26 5.50
CA PRO A 76 -10.50 7.88 5.98
C PRO A 76 -10.60 6.90 4.82
N TYR A 77 -9.98 5.75 4.99
CA TYR A 77 -10.06 4.69 4.00
C TYR A 77 -11.52 4.29 3.75
N ARG A 78 -11.84 4.05 2.49
CA ARG A 78 -13.15 3.51 2.08
C ARG A 78 -12.94 2.41 1.06
N LYS A 79 -13.84 1.46 1.07
CA LYS A 79 -13.79 0.33 0.15
C LYS A 79 -13.76 0.78 -1.33
N LYS A 80 -14.35 1.92 -1.64
CA LYS A 80 -14.36 2.42 -3.03
C LYS A 80 -12.97 2.65 -3.59
N TYR A 81 -11.97 2.86 -2.72
CA TYR A 81 -10.61 3.10 -3.19
C TYR A 81 -9.95 1.85 -3.74
N LEU A 82 -10.55 0.69 -3.53
CA LEU A 82 -10.03 -0.55 -4.11
C LEU A 82 -10.37 -0.72 -5.57
N LYS A 83 -11.28 0.10 -6.08
CA LYS A 83 -11.70 -0.03 -7.48
C LYS A 83 -10.52 0.13 -8.41
N ASN A 84 -10.36 -0.84 -9.31
CA ASN A 84 -9.29 -0.84 -10.31
C ASN A 84 -7.87 -0.86 -9.72
N LYS A 85 -7.72 -1.33 -8.50
CA LYS A 85 -6.40 -1.47 -7.90
C LYS A 85 -5.91 -2.91 -8.04
N ASP A 86 -4.62 -3.06 -8.20
CA ASP A 86 -3.97 -4.36 -8.32
C ASP A 86 -3.19 -4.71 -7.08
N LEU A 87 -2.65 -3.71 -6.40
CA LEU A 87 -1.82 -3.89 -5.21
C LEU A 87 -2.22 -2.86 -4.16
N VAL A 88 -2.37 -3.31 -2.93
CA VAL A 88 -2.64 -2.43 -1.79
C VAL A 88 -1.54 -2.61 -0.77
N ILE A 89 -0.92 -1.51 -0.36
CA ILE A 89 0.09 -1.50 0.69
C ILE A 89 -0.52 -0.87 1.92
N LEU A 90 -0.66 -1.66 2.98
CA LEU A 90 -1.24 -1.19 4.23
C LEU A 90 -0.15 -0.66 5.13
N ALA A 91 -0.11 0.66 5.28
CA ALA A 91 0.96 1.37 5.97
C ALA A 91 0.46 2.14 7.18
N THR A 92 -0.55 1.59 7.85
CA THR A 92 -1.06 2.15 9.11
C THR A 92 -0.70 1.20 10.23
N ASP A 93 -0.94 1.63 11.46
CA ASP A 93 -0.77 0.76 12.62
C ASP A 93 -2.11 0.20 13.13
N SER A 94 -3.19 0.38 12.37
CA SER A 94 -4.48 -0.13 12.75
C SER A 94 -4.67 -1.57 12.28
N ARG A 95 -4.48 -2.50 13.20
CA ARG A 95 -4.64 -3.91 12.89
C ARG A 95 -6.06 -4.23 12.42
N LYS A 96 -7.05 -3.58 13.02
CA LYS A 96 -8.44 -3.77 12.64
C LYS A 96 -8.67 -3.36 11.19
N LEU A 97 -8.12 -2.23 10.78
CA LEU A 97 -8.25 -1.77 9.41
C LEU A 97 -7.54 -2.73 8.46
N HIS A 98 -6.36 -3.22 8.84
CA HIS A 98 -5.62 -4.16 8.00
C HIS A 98 -6.44 -5.41 7.73
N GLU A 99 -7.09 -5.97 8.75
CA GLU A 99 -7.88 -7.17 8.57
C GLU A 99 -9.09 -6.91 7.67
N GLN A 100 -9.71 -5.78 7.83
CA GLN A 100 -10.84 -5.39 7.00
C GLN A 100 -10.43 -5.28 5.53
N VAL A 101 -9.34 -4.56 5.27
CA VAL A 101 -8.89 -4.34 3.91
C VAL A 101 -8.41 -5.62 3.27
N LYS A 102 -7.73 -6.47 4.03
CA LYS A 102 -7.26 -7.75 3.51
C LYS A 102 -8.43 -8.62 3.04
N LYS A 103 -9.51 -8.64 3.80
CA LYS A 103 -10.71 -9.39 3.40
C LYS A 103 -11.31 -8.82 2.12
N GLN A 104 -11.38 -7.51 2.02
CA GLN A 104 -11.94 -6.85 0.85
C GLN A 104 -11.08 -7.11 -0.39
N CYS A 105 -9.75 -7.09 -0.22
CA CYS A 105 -8.82 -7.36 -1.30
C CYS A 105 -8.95 -8.81 -1.79
N ARG A 106 -9.07 -9.74 -0.84
CA ARG A 106 -9.18 -11.15 -1.21
C ARG A 106 -10.39 -11.41 -2.10
N LYS A 107 -11.50 -10.75 -1.81
CA LYS A 107 -12.70 -10.91 -2.60
C LYS A 107 -12.55 -10.34 -4.01
N ARG A 108 -11.62 -9.46 -4.22
CA ARG A 108 -11.42 -8.78 -5.49
C ARG A 108 -10.14 -9.20 -6.21
N ASN A 109 -9.46 -10.20 -5.69
CA ASN A 109 -8.19 -10.68 -6.25
C ASN A 109 -7.15 -9.56 -6.33
N ILE A 110 -7.12 -8.71 -5.30
CA ILE A 110 -6.13 -7.66 -5.16
C ILE A 110 -5.06 -8.14 -4.19
N LEU A 111 -3.82 -7.97 -4.55
CA LEU A 111 -2.71 -8.34 -3.68
C LEU A 111 -2.58 -7.32 -2.56
N ALA A 112 -2.61 -7.77 -1.32
CA ALA A 112 -2.48 -6.89 -0.16
C ALA A 112 -1.17 -7.16 0.54
N ASN A 113 -0.38 -6.11 0.74
CA ASN A 113 0.88 -6.17 1.47
C ASN A 113 0.73 -5.39 2.75
N VAL A 114 0.97 -6.02 3.88
CA VAL A 114 0.94 -5.36 5.18
C VAL A 114 2.38 -5.07 5.56
N THR A 115 2.64 -3.80 5.88
CA THR A 115 3.97 -3.45 6.36
C THR A 115 4.05 -3.90 7.80
N ASP A 116 4.82 -4.95 8.02
CA ASP A 116 5.05 -5.42 9.36
C ASP A 116 6.16 -4.60 9.99
N THR A 117 5.83 -4.05 11.13
CA THR A 117 6.88 -3.58 12.00
C THR A 117 7.30 -4.80 12.78
N PRO A 118 8.54 -5.24 12.65
CA PRO A 118 8.95 -6.42 13.39
C PRO A 118 8.69 -6.21 14.87
N ASP A 119 8.12 -7.22 15.48
CA ASP A 119 8.02 -7.24 16.93
C ASP A 119 9.39 -7.45 17.49
N LEU A 120 9.86 -6.45 18.15
CA LEU A 120 11.20 -6.52 18.72
C LEU A 120 11.21 -7.01 20.15
#